data_767132e14764b808bd2e7624fe312f78
#
_entry.id   767132e14764b808bd2e7624fe312f78
#
_cell.length_a   1.000
_cell.length_b   1.000
_cell.length_c   1.000
_cell.angle_alpha   90.00
_cell.angle_beta   90.00
_cell.angle_gamma   90.00
#
_symmetry.space_group_name_H-M   'P 1'
#
loop_
_entity.id
_entity.type
_entity.pdbx_description
1 polymer ?
#
loop_
_entity_poly.entity_id
_entity_poly.type
_entity_poly.pdbx_seq_one_letter_code
_entity_poly.pdbx_strand_id
1 'polypeptide(L)'
;MKNIKKLLFVSLMFFLSLVNLNAHSLWVNSFESFTHKPAHIIVGLGWGHLMPIDDILNSPNGRVIVEEFKITSPNGEIINLDIPSSDPKEATKKAKEFDVLCADLGFQKIALKENSQKGVYKIEAKSKPTFYTEYIDTKGNKRLKLTTMDKLDDIQKILMSVKYEAFAKSYLTIDKWEEQKATNKGLEIIPKTDLSNVKVGDLVEFEVLFEGKPLHLTASSMDYISANSNSFGQNDGFSLMSYIENGKAQFRVQSAGQWRVSCNHRDTVTKDGSFKDLFGKVEYVFNASTITFNVKE
;
A
#
# COMPACT_ATOMS: atom_id res chain seq x y z
N MET A 1 -21.12 43.23 -6.17
CA MET A 1 -20.62 42.30 -7.23
C MET A 1 -19.12 42.02 -7.20
N LYS A 2 -18.22 42.97 -6.84
CA LYS A 2 -16.76 42.72 -6.74
C LYS A 2 -16.36 41.68 -5.67
N ASN A 3 -17.06 41.63 -4.54
CA ASN A 3 -16.72 40.74 -3.42
C ASN A 3 -17.17 39.30 -3.65
N ILE A 4 -18.23 39.06 -4.41
CA ILE A 4 -18.72 37.71 -4.78
C ILE A 4 -17.75 37.04 -5.76
N LYS A 5 -17.15 37.80 -6.69
CA LYS A 5 -16.13 37.27 -7.61
C LYS A 5 -14.83 36.87 -6.89
N LYS A 6 -14.44 37.60 -5.84
CA LYS A 6 -13.29 37.22 -5.01
C LYS A 6 -13.56 35.97 -4.16
N LEU A 7 -14.78 35.83 -3.61
CA LEU A 7 -15.17 34.66 -2.84
C LEU A 7 -15.23 33.39 -3.72
N LEU A 8 -15.76 33.50 -4.93
CA LEU A 8 -15.79 32.41 -5.92
C LEU A 8 -14.38 32.03 -6.39
N PHE A 9 -13.46 32.99 -6.55
CA PHE A 9 -12.10 32.72 -6.96
C PHE A 9 -11.28 32.04 -5.84
N VAL A 10 -11.49 32.40 -4.59
CA VAL A 10 -10.87 31.76 -3.41
C VAL A 10 -11.45 30.35 -3.22
N SER A 11 -12.75 30.17 -3.40
CA SER A 11 -13.40 28.84 -3.36
C SER A 11 -12.89 27.91 -4.49
N LEU A 12 -12.69 28.44 -5.69
CA LEU A 12 -12.18 27.66 -6.82
C LEU A 12 -10.70 27.30 -6.64
N MET A 13 -9.89 28.17 -6.01
CA MET A 13 -8.50 27.83 -5.67
C MET A 13 -8.40 26.76 -4.56
N PHE A 14 -9.37 26.69 -3.65
CA PHE A 14 -9.40 25.63 -2.62
C PHE A 14 -9.77 24.26 -3.21
N PHE A 15 -10.57 24.21 -4.28
CA PHE A 15 -10.89 22.97 -4.98
C PHE A 15 -9.78 22.44 -5.90
N LEU A 16 -8.86 23.30 -6.34
CA LEU A 16 -7.72 22.91 -7.17
C LEU A 16 -6.52 22.36 -6.37
N SER A 17 -6.56 22.39 -5.06
CA SER A 17 -5.52 21.82 -4.19
C SER A 17 -5.78 20.39 -3.72
N LEU A 18 -6.87 19.76 -4.14
CA LEU A 18 -7.07 18.31 -4.06
C LEU A 18 -6.35 17.61 -5.24
N VAL A 19 -5.06 17.88 -5.38
CA VAL A 19 -4.21 16.99 -6.17
C VAL A 19 -4.20 15.69 -5.38
N ASN A 20 -4.95 14.70 -5.86
CA ASN A 20 -4.80 13.33 -5.44
C ASN A 20 -3.32 12.99 -5.60
N LEU A 21 -2.58 12.99 -4.50
CA LEU A 21 -1.29 12.32 -4.42
C LEU A 21 -1.63 10.83 -4.53
N ASN A 22 -1.83 10.36 -5.76
CA ASN A 22 -1.86 8.95 -6.07
C ASN A 22 -0.45 8.41 -5.81
N ALA A 23 -0.14 8.18 -4.54
CA ALA A 23 1.09 7.53 -4.18
C ALA A 23 1.01 6.09 -4.67
N HIS A 24 2.07 5.61 -5.30
CA HIS A 24 2.22 4.20 -5.63
C HIS A 24 1.97 3.35 -4.37
N SER A 25 1.28 2.25 -4.53
CA SER A 25 1.03 1.27 -3.47
C SER A 25 1.90 0.04 -3.68
N LEU A 26 2.34 -0.57 -2.60
CA LEU A 26 2.96 -1.90 -2.58
C LEU A 26 1.87 -2.92 -2.26
N TRP A 27 1.82 -4.05 -2.98
CA TRP A 27 0.94 -5.17 -2.63
C TRP A 27 1.61 -6.51 -2.90
N VAL A 28 1.08 -7.58 -2.31
CA VAL A 28 1.45 -8.96 -2.61
C VAL A 28 0.43 -9.53 -3.58
N ASN A 29 0.85 -9.92 -4.77
CA ASN A 29 0.05 -10.76 -5.65
C ASN A 29 0.11 -12.20 -5.17
N SER A 30 -1.02 -12.91 -5.22
CA SER A 30 -1.10 -14.31 -4.87
C SER A 30 -1.97 -15.09 -5.86
N PHE A 31 -1.37 -16.07 -6.55
CA PHE A 31 -2.01 -16.88 -7.59
C PHE A 31 -2.04 -18.32 -7.11
N GLU A 32 -3.17 -18.74 -6.56
CA GLU A 32 -3.38 -20.08 -6.02
C GLU A 32 -3.67 -21.08 -7.14
N SER A 33 -3.10 -22.28 -7.04
CA SER A 33 -3.39 -23.39 -7.92
C SER A 33 -3.60 -24.69 -7.12
N PHE A 34 -4.82 -25.19 -7.18
CA PHE A 34 -5.24 -26.45 -6.56
C PHE A 34 -5.45 -27.58 -7.58
N THR A 35 -5.11 -27.34 -8.84
CA THR A 35 -5.33 -28.30 -9.94
C THR A 35 -4.52 -29.58 -9.78
N HIS A 36 -3.32 -29.48 -9.21
CA HIS A 36 -2.43 -30.62 -8.97
C HIS A 36 -2.11 -30.73 -7.48
N LYS A 37 -2.33 -31.90 -6.92
CA LYS A 37 -1.96 -32.18 -5.51
C LYS A 37 -0.47 -32.51 -5.38
N PRO A 38 0.18 -32.09 -4.29
CA PRO A 38 -0.27 -31.06 -3.38
C PRO A 38 -0.32 -29.71 -4.09
N ALA A 39 -1.18 -28.78 -3.69
CA ALA A 39 -1.37 -27.48 -4.34
C ALA A 39 -0.11 -26.59 -4.24
N HIS A 40 -0.12 -25.45 -4.91
CA HIS A 40 0.92 -24.42 -4.78
C HIS A 40 0.34 -23.03 -4.93
N ILE A 41 1.09 -22.04 -4.51
CA ILE A 41 0.81 -20.64 -4.75
C ILE A 41 2.03 -19.98 -5.41
N ILE A 42 1.81 -19.11 -6.37
CA ILE A 42 2.81 -18.18 -6.87
C ILE A 42 2.56 -16.86 -6.15
N VAL A 43 3.57 -16.33 -5.49
CA VAL A 43 3.54 -14.98 -4.90
C VAL A 43 4.52 -14.08 -5.62
N GLY A 44 4.20 -12.79 -5.65
CA GLY A 44 5.08 -11.77 -6.21
C GLY A 44 4.62 -10.39 -5.75
N LEU A 45 5.45 -9.37 -5.91
CA LEU A 45 5.14 -8.02 -5.49
C LEU A 45 4.54 -7.22 -6.64
N GLY A 46 3.57 -6.39 -6.33
CA GLY A 46 3.05 -5.36 -7.21
C GLY A 46 3.38 -3.98 -6.68
N TRP A 47 3.59 -3.04 -7.59
CA TRP A 47 3.89 -1.65 -7.30
C TRP A 47 3.18 -0.75 -8.31
N GLY A 48 2.64 0.39 -7.86
CA GLY A 48 1.93 1.32 -8.73
C GLY A 48 0.48 1.56 -8.31
N HIS A 49 -0.42 1.67 -9.29
CA HIS A 49 -1.83 2.04 -9.09
C HIS A 49 -2.80 0.91 -9.48
N LEU A 50 -2.45 0.10 -10.48
CA LEU A 50 -3.35 -0.87 -11.11
C LEU A 50 -2.96 -2.33 -10.81
N MET A 51 -3.97 -3.17 -10.58
CA MET A 51 -3.82 -4.61 -10.39
C MET A 51 -3.75 -5.36 -11.73
N PRO A 52 -3.06 -6.47 -11.83
CA PRO A 52 -2.19 -7.10 -10.82
C PRO A 52 -0.75 -6.55 -10.84
N ILE A 53 -0.32 -5.91 -11.92
CA ILE A 53 1.02 -5.35 -12.12
C ILE A 53 0.85 -4.08 -12.94
N ASP A 54 1.37 -2.96 -12.43
CA ASP A 54 1.32 -1.65 -13.08
C ASP A 54 2.72 -1.13 -13.41
N ASP A 55 3.58 -1.09 -12.40
CA ASP A 55 4.94 -0.59 -12.52
C ASP A 55 5.93 -1.57 -11.89
N ILE A 56 7.21 -1.28 -12.02
CA ILE A 56 8.32 -2.06 -11.48
C ILE A 56 8.83 -1.44 -10.18
N LEU A 57 9.34 -2.26 -9.24
CA LEU A 57 9.79 -1.78 -7.93
C LEU A 57 10.91 -0.74 -8.00
N ASN A 58 11.71 -0.79 -9.07
CA ASN A 58 12.82 0.13 -9.34
C ASN A 58 12.49 1.18 -10.42
N SER A 59 11.21 1.51 -10.58
CA SER A 59 10.75 2.50 -11.56
C SER A 59 11.46 3.84 -11.42
N PRO A 60 11.84 4.47 -12.52
CA PRO A 60 12.36 5.84 -12.50
C PRO A 60 11.36 6.87 -11.94
N ASN A 61 10.07 6.59 -12.04
CA ASN A 61 8.97 7.46 -11.61
C ASN A 61 8.61 7.33 -10.12
N GLY A 62 9.29 6.44 -9.40
CA GLY A 62 9.06 6.20 -7.98
C GLY A 62 9.38 4.76 -7.64
N ARG A 63 10.49 4.57 -6.95
CA ARG A 63 10.92 3.24 -6.52
C ARG A 63 10.51 2.96 -5.09
N VAL A 64 10.30 1.68 -4.79
CA VAL A 64 10.19 1.16 -3.43
C VAL A 64 11.34 0.19 -3.14
N ILE A 65 11.91 0.30 -1.95
CA ILE A 65 12.90 -0.66 -1.46
C ILE A 65 12.17 -1.58 -0.50
N VAL A 66 12.11 -2.86 -0.81
CA VAL A 66 11.52 -3.88 0.07
C VAL A 66 12.56 -4.27 1.12
N GLU A 67 12.17 -4.27 2.38
CA GLU A 67 13.01 -4.62 3.52
C GLU A 67 12.70 -6.03 4.04
N GLU A 68 11.41 -6.40 4.03
CA GLU A 68 10.95 -7.73 4.43
C GLU A 68 10.03 -8.31 3.37
N PHE A 69 10.23 -9.58 3.05
CA PHE A 69 9.30 -10.41 2.29
C PHE A 69 9.34 -11.80 2.90
N LYS A 70 8.22 -12.28 3.45
CA LYS A 70 8.19 -13.50 4.25
C LYS A 70 6.84 -14.20 4.19
N ILE A 71 6.85 -15.49 4.51
CA ILE A 71 5.67 -16.29 4.78
C ILE A 71 5.71 -16.78 6.22
N THR A 72 4.59 -16.66 6.92
CA THR A 72 4.39 -17.21 8.27
C THR A 72 3.38 -18.35 8.17
N SER A 73 3.76 -19.54 8.61
CA SER A 73 2.92 -20.74 8.63
C SER A 73 1.92 -20.72 9.80
N PRO A 74 0.90 -21.59 9.82
CA PRO A 74 -0.10 -21.63 10.89
C PRO A 74 0.48 -21.85 12.30
N ASN A 75 1.61 -22.56 12.44
CA ASN A 75 2.31 -22.76 13.72
C ASN A 75 3.22 -21.59 14.11
N GLY A 76 3.29 -20.53 13.30
CA GLY A 76 4.11 -19.36 13.57
C GLY A 76 5.56 -19.45 13.06
N GLU A 77 5.93 -20.50 12.32
CA GLU A 77 7.23 -20.57 11.65
C GLU A 77 7.32 -19.52 10.56
N ILE A 78 8.41 -18.76 10.56
CA ILE A 78 8.66 -17.69 9.59
C ILE A 78 9.75 -18.14 8.62
N ILE A 79 9.44 -18.04 7.32
CA ILE A 79 10.39 -18.30 6.24
C ILE A 79 10.52 -16.99 5.44
N ASN A 80 11.75 -16.48 5.36
CA ASN A 80 12.04 -15.32 4.53
C ASN A 80 12.01 -15.75 3.06
N LEU A 81 11.34 -14.97 2.25
CA LEU A 81 11.32 -15.07 0.80
C LEU A 81 12.43 -14.18 0.22
N ASP A 82 12.85 -14.49 -1.00
CA ASP A 82 13.87 -13.69 -1.66
C ASP A 82 13.35 -12.27 -1.94
N ILE A 83 14.09 -11.29 -1.46
CA ILE A 83 13.76 -9.88 -1.65
C ILE A 83 14.20 -9.45 -3.05
N PRO A 84 13.29 -8.94 -3.90
CA PRO A 84 13.66 -8.48 -5.22
C PRO A 84 14.56 -7.25 -5.17
N SER A 85 15.46 -7.16 -6.14
CA SER A 85 16.35 -6.01 -6.27
C SER A 85 15.55 -4.74 -6.59
N SER A 86 15.76 -3.69 -5.83
CA SER A 86 15.22 -2.34 -6.08
C SER A 86 16.27 -1.40 -6.70
N ASP A 87 17.44 -1.92 -7.09
CA ASP A 87 18.44 -1.09 -7.72
C ASP A 87 17.95 -0.61 -9.10
N PRO A 88 18.08 0.67 -9.41
CA PRO A 88 17.77 1.18 -10.74
C PRO A 88 18.63 0.46 -11.78
N LYS A 89 17.96 -0.18 -12.73
CA LYS A 89 18.65 -0.79 -13.86
C LYS A 89 18.56 0.14 -15.05
N GLU A 90 19.62 0.20 -15.83
CA GLU A 90 19.54 0.83 -17.14
C GLU A 90 18.58 0.05 -18.04
N ALA A 91 17.97 0.76 -19.00
CA ALA A 91 17.14 0.10 -20.00
C ALA A 91 17.94 -1.02 -20.68
N THR A 92 17.40 -2.23 -20.67
CA THR A 92 18.02 -3.43 -21.28
C THR A 92 18.10 -3.31 -22.78
N LYS A 93 17.15 -2.59 -23.39
CA LYS A 93 17.16 -2.26 -24.81
C LYS A 93 16.66 -0.82 -24.96
N LYS A 94 17.37 -0.02 -25.76
CA LYS A 94 17.00 1.36 -26.08
C LYS A 94 16.59 1.41 -27.55
N ALA A 95 15.38 1.87 -27.82
CA ALA A 95 14.86 2.15 -29.14
C ALA A 95 14.56 3.65 -29.27
N LYS A 96 14.22 4.09 -30.48
CA LYS A 96 13.91 5.51 -30.71
C LYS A 96 12.65 5.95 -29.97
N GLU A 97 11.68 5.06 -29.81
CA GLU A 97 10.31 5.38 -29.35
C GLU A 97 9.95 4.69 -28.04
N PHE A 98 10.77 3.75 -27.55
CA PHE A 98 10.55 3.08 -26.27
C PHE A 98 11.84 2.48 -25.72
N ASP A 99 11.88 2.33 -24.40
CA ASP A 99 12.92 1.59 -23.69
C ASP A 99 12.32 0.32 -23.06
N VAL A 100 13.07 -0.77 -23.07
CA VAL A 100 12.72 -2.01 -22.39
C VAL A 100 13.52 -2.11 -21.10
N LEU A 101 12.81 -2.18 -19.98
CA LEU A 101 13.40 -2.38 -18.67
C LEU A 101 13.06 -3.79 -18.15
N CYS A 102 14.06 -4.48 -17.61
CA CYS A 102 13.83 -5.73 -16.88
C CYS A 102 13.56 -5.42 -15.42
N ALA A 103 12.59 -6.11 -14.85
CA ALA A 103 12.21 -5.99 -13.46
C ALA A 103 12.32 -7.33 -12.73
N ASP A 104 12.65 -7.26 -11.45
CA ASP A 104 12.47 -8.32 -10.49
C ASP A 104 11.28 -7.95 -9.60
N LEU A 105 10.23 -8.75 -9.62
CA LEU A 105 9.02 -8.54 -8.83
C LEU A 105 8.91 -9.59 -7.71
N GLY A 106 9.98 -10.32 -7.44
CA GLY A 106 10.04 -11.31 -6.37
C GLY A 106 9.09 -12.49 -6.58
N PHE A 107 8.82 -12.88 -7.83
CA PHE A 107 7.96 -14.04 -8.08
C PHE A 107 8.61 -15.32 -7.58
N GLN A 108 7.93 -16.00 -6.66
CA GLN A 108 8.37 -17.25 -6.06
C GLN A 108 7.23 -18.23 -5.97
N LYS A 109 7.54 -19.51 -6.21
CA LYS A 109 6.60 -20.62 -6.06
C LYS A 109 6.71 -21.21 -4.66
N ILE A 110 5.63 -21.19 -3.91
CA ILE A 110 5.47 -21.88 -2.64
C ILE A 110 4.73 -23.19 -2.93
N ALA A 111 5.49 -24.27 -3.00
CA ALA A 111 4.94 -25.60 -3.25
C ALA A 111 4.54 -26.27 -1.93
N LEU A 112 3.27 -26.58 -1.78
CA LEU A 112 2.77 -27.33 -0.64
C LEU A 112 3.26 -28.79 -0.70
N LYS A 113 3.39 -29.41 0.46
CA LYS A 113 3.71 -30.83 0.64
C LYS A 113 2.49 -31.55 1.17
N GLU A 114 2.43 -32.85 1.06
CA GLU A 114 1.32 -33.66 1.58
C GLU A 114 1.09 -33.48 3.10
N ASN A 115 2.16 -33.18 3.84
CA ASN A 115 2.12 -32.91 5.27
C ASN A 115 2.08 -31.42 5.62
N SER A 116 1.78 -30.53 4.66
CA SER A 116 1.62 -29.12 4.95
C SER A 116 0.52 -28.88 5.98
N GLN A 117 0.79 -28.01 6.93
CA GLN A 117 -0.14 -27.74 8.02
C GLN A 117 -1.44 -27.12 7.49
N LYS A 118 -2.56 -27.52 8.11
CA LYS A 118 -3.85 -26.89 7.90
C LYS A 118 -3.92 -25.58 8.65
N GLY A 119 -4.56 -24.59 8.05
CA GLY A 119 -4.68 -23.24 8.62
C GLY A 119 -4.28 -22.16 7.63
N VAL A 120 -3.99 -20.99 8.14
CA VAL A 120 -3.70 -19.79 7.34
C VAL A 120 -2.20 -19.51 7.29
N TYR A 121 -1.65 -19.50 6.09
CA TYR A 121 -0.31 -19.00 5.79
C TYR A 121 -0.42 -17.53 5.45
N LYS A 122 0.30 -16.66 6.15
CA LYS A 122 0.33 -15.23 5.92
C LYS A 122 1.57 -14.84 5.15
N ILE A 123 1.40 -14.20 4.01
CA ILE A 123 2.48 -13.66 3.18
C ILE A 123 2.53 -12.15 3.43
N GLU A 124 3.69 -11.63 3.80
CA GLU A 124 3.86 -10.23 4.16
C GLU A 124 5.06 -9.63 3.44
N ALA A 125 4.89 -8.39 2.98
CA ALA A 125 6.01 -7.57 2.51
C ALA A 125 5.96 -6.20 3.20
N LYS A 126 7.15 -5.65 3.47
CA LYS A 126 7.32 -4.34 4.09
C LYS A 126 8.39 -3.55 3.33
N SER A 127 8.12 -2.28 3.07
CA SER A 127 9.12 -1.39 2.51
C SER A 127 10.11 -0.90 3.57
N LYS A 128 11.33 -0.58 3.15
CA LYS A 128 12.25 0.22 3.95
C LYS A 128 11.67 1.61 4.16
N PRO A 129 11.77 2.21 5.36
CA PRO A 129 11.40 3.59 5.56
C PRO A 129 12.12 4.51 4.58
N THR A 130 11.35 5.33 3.85
CA THR A 130 11.87 6.28 2.89
C THR A 130 11.52 7.69 3.31
N PHE A 131 12.49 8.58 3.28
CA PHE A 131 12.29 9.99 3.57
C PHE A 131 12.32 10.77 2.27
N TYR A 132 11.36 11.66 2.09
CA TYR A 132 11.38 12.58 0.96
C TYR A 132 10.85 13.96 1.36
N THR A 133 11.43 14.98 0.75
CA THR A 133 11.03 16.36 0.95
C THR A 133 10.79 17.03 -0.39
N GLU A 134 9.58 17.54 -0.56
CA GLU A 134 9.21 18.41 -1.67
C GLU A 134 9.27 19.86 -1.18
N TYR A 135 9.98 20.73 -1.93
CA TYR A 135 10.23 22.09 -1.50
C TYR A 135 10.44 23.04 -2.70
N ILE A 136 10.35 24.33 -2.42
CA ILE A 136 10.79 25.39 -3.34
C ILE A 136 12.21 25.76 -2.94
N ASP A 137 13.14 25.72 -3.90
CA ASP A 137 14.51 26.13 -3.69
C ASP A 137 14.64 27.69 -3.66
N THR A 138 15.79 28.22 -3.25
CA THR A 138 16.05 29.66 -3.19
C THR A 138 16.00 30.34 -4.54
N LYS A 139 15.94 29.59 -5.64
CA LYS A 139 15.78 30.10 -7.02
C LYS A 139 14.32 30.06 -7.49
N GLY A 140 13.39 29.63 -6.64
CA GLY A 140 11.97 29.51 -6.93
C GLY A 140 11.57 28.23 -7.68
N ASN A 141 12.44 27.23 -7.81
CA ASN A 141 12.13 25.99 -8.49
C ASN A 141 11.56 24.96 -7.52
N LYS A 142 10.53 24.22 -7.94
CA LYS A 142 10.02 23.07 -7.22
C LYS A 142 11.00 21.89 -7.32
N ARG A 143 11.35 21.30 -6.18
CA ARG A 143 12.31 20.19 -6.04
C ARG A 143 11.70 19.06 -5.20
N LEU A 144 12.14 17.84 -5.50
CA LEU A 144 11.90 16.66 -4.68
C LEU A 144 13.26 15.99 -4.39
N LYS A 145 13.57 15.77 -3.12
CA LYS A 145 14.78 15.03 -2.71
C LYS A 145 14.41 13.89 -1.75
N LEU A 146 15.08 12.76 -1.91
CA LEU A 146 14.92 11.58 -1.04
C LEU A 146 15.76 11.76 0.24
N THR A 147 15.39 12.73 1.05
CA THR A 147 16.03 13.08 2.31
C THR A 147 15.08 13.80 3.24
N THR A 148 15.48 13.95 4.50
CA THR A 148 14.78 14.77 5.51
C THR A 148 15.03 16.26 5.27
N MET A 149 14.09 17.11 5.71
CA MET A 149 14.15 18.57 5.49
C MET A 149 15.33 19.24 6.20
N ASP A 150 15.80 18.71 7.33
CA ASP A 150 16.96 19.23 8.09
C ASP A 150 18.30 19.05 7.37
N LYS A 151 18.34 18.29 6.28
CA LYS A 151 19.54 18.05 5.46
C LYS A 151 19.57 18.87 4.15
N LEU A 152 18.68 19.82 4.02
CA LEU A 152 18.55 20.64 2.82
C LEU A 152 19.04 22.07 3.11
N ASP A 153 19.92 22.60 2.29
CA ASP A 153 20.58 23.91 2.50
C ASP A 153 19.95 25.05 1.67
N ASP A 154 19.21 24.73 0.62
CA ASP A 154 18.70 25.67 -0.38
C ASP A 154 17.18 25.88 -0.33
N ILE A 155 16.58 25.79 0.85
CA ILE A 155 15.13 25.86 1.03
C ILE A 155 14.65 27.30 1.12
N GLN A 156 13.70 27.67 0.24
CA GLN A 156 12.83 28.83 0.41
C GLN A 156 11.55 28.48 1.17
N LYS A 157 10.93 27.32 0.83
CA LYS A 157 9.67 26.86 1.42
C LYS A 157 9.56 25.35 1.33
N ILE A 158 9.25 24.69 2.45
CA ILE A 158 8.82 23.29 2.45
C ILE A 158 7.38 23.22 1.94
N LEU A 159 7.12 22.33 1.00
CA LEU A 159 5.78 21.99 0.52
C LEU A 159 5.26 20.74 1.22
N MET A 160 6.13 19.76 1.42
CA MET A 160 5.82 18.52 2.15
C MET A 160 7.12 17.82 2.51
N SER A 161 7.23 17.31 3.73
CA SER A 161 8.32 16.44 4.16
C SER A 161 7.76 15.25 4.92
N VAL A 162 8.09 14.02 4.47
CA VAL A 162 7.47 12.80 5.02
C VAL A 162 8.48 11.68 5.23
N LYS A 163 8.19 10.84 6.23
CA LYS A 163 8.67 9.47 6.37
C LYS A 163 7.60 8.54 5.83
N TYR A 164 7.90 7.78 4.79
CA TYR A 164 6.97 6.83 4.16
C TYR A 164 7.34 5.39 4.48
N GLU A 165 6.35 4.57 4.81
CA GLU A 165 6.46 3.11 4.94
C GLU A 165 5.22 2.44 4.33
N ALA A 166 5.43 1.30 3.66
CA ALA A 166 4.37 0.49 3.07
C ALA A 166 4.38 -0.93 3.63
N PHE A 167 3.19 -1.45 3.87
CA PHE A 167 2.91 -2.80 4.37
C PHE A 167 1.96 -3.51 3.41
N ALA A 168 2.25 -4.73 3.06
CA ALA A 168 1.43 -5.52 2.15
C ALA A 168 1.22 -6.93 2.70
N LYS A 169 0.00 -7.45 2.58
CA LYS A 169 -0.35 -8.79 3.07
C LYS A 169 -1.19 -9.55 2.05
N SER A 170 -1.03 -10.85 2.05
CA SER A 170 -1.94 -11.81 1.39
C SER A 170 -2.00 -13.08 2.23
N TYR A 171 -3.02 -13.91 2.00
CA TYR A 171 -3.25 -15.12 2.77
C TYR A 171 -3.46 -16.32 1.84
N LEU A 172 -2.87 -17.46 2.21
CA LEU A 172 -3.18 -18.77 1.65
C LEU A 172 -3.80 -19.62 2.76
N THR A 173 -4.98 -20.18 2.51
CA THR A 173 -5.67 -21.03 3.47
C THR A 173 -5.67 -22.48 3.00
N ILE A 174 -5.29 -23.38 3.88
CA ILE A 174 -5.38 -24.83 3.69
C ILE A 174 -6.42 -25.39 4.64
N ASP A 175 -7.51 -25.90 4.10
CA ASP A 175 -8.67 -26.50 4.78
C ASP A 175 -9.46 -25.54 5.69
N LYS A 176 -8.82 -24.80 6.60
CA LYS A 176 -9.51 -24.02 7.62
C LYS A 176 -8.95 -22.60 7.74
N TRP A 177 -9.84 -21.63 7.60
CA TRP A 177 -9.56 -20.25 7.96
C TRP A 177 -9.49 -20.07 9.48
N GLU A 178 -8.58 -19.24 9.93
CA GLU A 178 -8.45 -18.82 11.33
C GLU A 178 -8.42 -17.30 11.40
N GLU A 179 -9.05 -16.75 12.44
CA GLU A 179 -9.08 -15.30 12.65
C GLU A 179 -7.65 -14.74 12.77
N GLN A 180 -7.40 -13.70 11.99
CA GLN A 180 -6.08 -13.07 11.94
C GLN A 180 -5.92 -12.09 13.09
N LYS A 181 -4.72 -12.09 13.70
CA LYS A 181 -4.38 -11.23 14.83
C LYS A 181 -3.54 -10.05 14.37
N ALA A 182 -3.70 -8.92 15.06
CA ALA A 182 -2.85 -7.74 14.91
C ALA A 182 -1.41 -8.01 15.32
N THR A 183 -0.48 -7.40 14.61
CA THR A 183 0.93 -7.33 15.03
C THR A 183 1.21 -6.09 15.88
N ASN A 184 0.27 -5.14 15.89
CA ASN A 184 0.33 -3.85 16.59
C ASN A 184 1.51 -2.95 16.14
N LYS A 185 1.89 -3.06 14.87
CA LYS A 185 3.00 -2.30 14.29
C LYS A 185 2.58 -1.64 12.98
N GLY A 186 2.83 -0.34 12.86
CA GLY A 186 2.51 0.43 11.68
C GLY A 186 1.02 0.47 11.36
N LEU A 187 0.69 0.62 10.09
CA LEU A 187 -0.68 0.60 9.59
C LEU A 187 -1.07 -0.85 9.21
N GLU A 188 -2.11 -1.38 9.82
CA GLU A 188 -2.58 -2.75 9.59
C GLU A 188 -4.03 -2.77 9.11
N ILE A 189 -4.28 -3.53 8.05
CA ILE A 189 -5.62 -3.98 7.65
C ILE A 189 -5.72 -5.46 8.05
N ILE A 190 -6.71 -5.79 8.87
CA ILE A 190 -6.90 -7.14 9.44
C ILE A 190 -8.26 -7.65 8.99
N PRO A 191 -8.34 -8.76 8.23
CA PRO A 191 -9.61 -9.30 7.81
C PRO A 191 -10.35 -9.91 9.00
N LYS A 192 -11.65 -9.58 9.13
CA LYS A 192 -12.59 -10.19 10.06
C LYS A 192 -13.46 -11.23 9.37
N THR A 193 -13.52 -11.19 8.05
CA THR A 193 -14.17 -12.19 7.19
C THR A 193 -13.18 -13.27 6.79
N ASP A 194 -13.65 -14.51 6.63
CA ASP A 194 -12.89 -15.60 5.99
C ASP A 194 -12.60 -15.26 4.51
N LEU A 195 -11.34 -14.92 4.21
CA LEU A 195 -10.93 -14.53 2.86
C LEU A 195 -10.69 -15.71 1.91
N SER A 196 -10.73 -16.95 2.41
CA SER A 196 -10.45 -18.15 1.59
C SER A 196 -11.61 -18.54 0.67
N ASN A 197 -12.81 -18.05 0.95
CA ASN A 197 -14.02 -18.47 0.25
C ASN A 197 -14.98 -17.31 -0.09
N VAL A 198 -14.46 -16.13 -0.29
CA VAL A 198 -15.25 -14.95 -0.66
C VAL A 198 -15.81 -15.14 -2.07
N LYS A 199 -17.09 -14.80 -2.23
CA LYS A 199 -17.82 -14.83 -3.51
C LYS A 199 -18.33 -13.46 -3.89
N VAL A 200 -18.66 -13.30 -5.15
CA VAL A 200 -19.33 -12.07 -5.64
C VAL A 200 -20.62 -11.84 -4.85
N GLY A 201 -20.78 -10.62 -4.35
CA GLY A 201 -21.91 -10.22 -3.51
C GLY A 201 -21.68 -10.34 -2.02
N ASP A 202 -20.63 -11.01 -1.55
CA ASP A 202 -20.33 -11.13 -0.13
C ASP A 202 -19.91 -9.79 0.48
N LEU A 203 -20.28 -9.60 1.76
CA LEU A 203 -19.77 -8.49 2.57
C LEU A 203 -18.44 -8.90 3.18
N VAL A 204 -17.42 -8.09 2.99
CA VAL A 204 -16.08 -8.30 3.55
C VAL A 204 -15.79 -7.21 4.58
N GLU A 205 -15.42 -7.63 5.79
CA GLU A 205 -15.20 -6.76 6.95
C GLU A 205 -13.71 -6.76 7.35
N PHE A 206 -13.23 -5.59 7.74
CA PHE A 206 -11.86 -5.36 8.16
C PHE A 206 -11.79 -4.57 9.46
N GLU A 207 -10.76 -4.85 10.24
CA GLU A 207 -10.28 -3.98 11.29
C GLU A 207 -9.03 -3.23 10.79
N VAL A 208 -8.96 -1.93 11.04
CA VAL A 208 -7.83 -1.09 10.61
C VAL A 208 -7.22 -0.42 11.83
N LEU A 209 -5.95 -0.75 12.07
CA LEU A 209 -5.19 -0.26 13.22
C LEU A 209 -3.98 0.56 12.76
N PHE A 210 -3.64 1.58 13.54
CA PHE A 210 -2.37 2.28 13.43
C PHE A 210 -1.64 2.24 14.77
N GLU A 211 -0.42 1.67 14.78
CA GLU A 211 0.36 1.43 16.00
C GLU A 211 -0.47 0.73 17.10
N GLY A 212 -1.24 -0.28 16.69
CA GLY A 212 -2.09 -1.08 17.59
C GLY A 212 -3.37 -0.38 18.07
N LYS A 213 -3.67 0.82 17.60
CA LYS A 213 -4.88 1.56 17.96
C LYS A 213 -5.85 1.62 16.79
N PRO A 214 -7.17 1.43 17.02
CA PRO A 214 -8.17 1.61 15.98
C PRO A 214 -8.09 3.00 15.34
N LEU A 215 -8.12 3.08 14.01
CA LEU A 215 -8.24 4.36 13.33
C LEU A 215 -9.65 4.94 13.55
N HIS A 216 -9.69 6.26 13.70
CA HIS A 216 -10.92 7.00 13.88
C HIS A 216 -11.02 8.13 12.86
N LEU A 217 -12.20 8.32 12.32
CA LEU A 217 -12.52 9.49 11.52
C LEU A 217 -12.38 10.75 12.39
N THR A 218 -11.60 11.70 11.92
CA THR A 218 -11.44 13.00 12.57
C THR A 218 -11.77 14.13 11.58
N ALA A 219 -11.97 15.36 12.08
CA ALA A 219 -12.20 16.51 11.21
C ALA A 219 -11.00 16.84 10.28
N SER A 220 -9.80 16.40 10.63
CA SER A 220 -8.55 16.62 9.88
C SER A 220 -8.05 15.41 9.11
N SER A 221 -8.55 14.22 9.41
CA SER A 221 -8.18 12.94 8.74
C SER A 221 -9.44 12.15 8.47
N MET A 222 -9.80 12.03 7.20
CA MET A 222 -10.89 11.17 6.73
C MET A 222 -10.28 9.87 6.21
N ASP A 223 -9.82 9.04 7.15
CA ASP A 223 -9.25 7.74 6.79
C ASP A 223 -10.32 6.82 6.22
N TYR A 224 -10.00 6.15 5.14
CA TYR A 224 -10.88 5.20 4.46
C TYR A 224 -10.07 4.05 3.89
N ILE A 225 -10.73 2.93 3.67
CA ILE A 225 -10.23 1.89 2.78
C ILE A 225 -10.74 2.14 1.37
N SER A 226 -9.90 1.85 0.39
CA SER A 226 -10.30 1.73 -1.02
C SER A 226 -10.11 0.31 -1.49
N ALA A 227 -11.01 -0.18 -2.35
CA ALA A 227 -10.97 -1.55 -2.85
C ALA A 227 -11.20 -1.58 -4.37
N ASN A 228 -10.33 -2.28 -5.08
CA ASN A 228 -10.43 -2.54 -6.50
C ASN A 228 -9.91 -3.94 -6.84
N SER A 229 -10.17 -4.42 -8.03
CA SER A 229 -9.68 -5.70 -8.51
C SER A 229 -9.15 -5.60 -9.94
N ASN A 230 -8.55 -6.67 -10.43
CA ASN A 230 -8.14 -6.77 -11.82
C ASN A 230 -9.31 -6.80 -12.84
N SER A 231 -10.55 -6.87 -12.35
CA SER A 231 -11.78 -6.86 -13.16
C SER A 231 -12.78 -5.77 -12.77
N PHE A 232 -12.48 -4.96 -11.73
CA PHE A 232 -13.37 -3.91 -11.24
C PHE A 232 -12.58 -2.75 -10.63
N GLY A 233 -12.94 -1.51 -11.03
CA GLY A 233 -12.38 -0.31 -10.40
C GLY A 233 -10.96 0.05 -10.84
N GLN A 234 -10.53 -0.39 -12.02
CA GLN A 234 -9.18 -0.10 -12.52
C GLN A 234 -9.09 1.12 -13.42
N ASN A 235 -10.15 1.42 -14.15
CA ASN A 235 -10.15 2.55 -15.06
C ASN A 235 -10.41 3.85 -14.30
N ASP A 236 -9.64 4.89 -14.61
CA ASP A 236 -9.80 6.26 -14.11
C ASP A 236 -9.81 6.42 -12.58
N GLY A 237 -9.14 5.52 -11.89
CA GLY A 237 -9.05 5.56 -10.43
C GLY A 237 -10.35 5.24 -9.70
N PHE A 238 -11.33 4.62 -10.36
CA PHE A 238 -12.55 4.16 -9.71
C PHE A 238 -12.26 3.03 -8.74
N SER A 239 -12.76 3.13 -7.51
CA SER A 239 -12.68 2.09 -6.48
C SER A 239 -13.89 2.14 -5.57
N LEU A 240 -14.20 1.03 -4.91
CA LEU A 240 -15.09 1.06 -3.76
C LEU A 240 -14.39 1.78 -2.62
N MET A 241 -15.13 2.54 -1.83
CA MET A 241 -14.62 3.23 -0.67
C MET A 241 -15.50 2.95 0.54
N SER A 242 -14.87 2.78 1.70
CA SER A 242 -15.54 2.70 2.99
C SER A 242 -14.75 3.52 4.00
N TYR A 243 -15.43 4.45 4.67
CA TYR A 243 -14.83 5.18 5.79
C TYR A 243 -14.50 4.23 6.93
N ILE A 244 -13.44 4.52 7.67
CA ILE A 244 -13.02 3.76 8.83
C ILE A 244 -13.63 4.42 10.06
N GLU A 245 -14.53 3.69 10.72
CA GLU A 245 -15.15 4.14 11.95
C GLU A 245 -14.79 3.20 13.09
N ASN A 246 -14.13 3.73 14.13
CA ASN A 246 -13.68 2.93 15.27
C ASN A 246 -12.86 1.69 14.84
N GLY A 247 -11.97 1.88 13.88
CA GLY A 247 -11.16 0.81 13.32
C GLY A 247 -11.91 -0.16 12.40
N LYS A 248 -13.19 0.05 12.09
CA LYS A 248 -13.98 -0.87 11.27
C LYS A 248 -14.24 -0.29 9.89
N ALA A 249 -14.10 -1.13 8.89
CA ALA A 249 -14.44 -0.82 7.51
C ALA A 249 -14.96 -2.07 6.80
N GLN A 250 -15.84 -1.90 5.81
CA GLN A 250 -16.44 -3.01 5.09
C GLN A 250 -16.87 -2.58 3.70
N PHE A 251 -16.95 -3.53 2.80
CA PHE A 251 -17.56 -3.34 1.48
C PHE A 251 -18.13 -4.65 0.93
N ARG A 252 -19.01 -4.53 -0.07
CA ARG A 252 -19.56 -5.68 -0.77
C ARG A 252 -18.81 -5.89 -2.08
N VAL A 253 -18.31 -7.10 -2.28
CA VAL A 253 -17.51 -7.47 -3.45
C VAL A 253 -18.39 -7.47 -4.72
N GLN A 254 -17.92 -6.86 -5.80
CA GLN A 254 -18.72 -6.64 -7.02
C GLN A 254 -18.35 -7.58 -8.17
N SER A 255 -17.18 -8.21 -8.15
CA SER A 255 -16.71 -9.09 -9.23
C SER A 255 -15.81 -10.20 -8.71
N ALA A 256 -15.71 -11.29 -9.47
CA ALA A 256 -14.68 -12.29 -9.26
C ALA A 256 -13.29 -11.75 -9.65
N GLY A 257 -12.24 -12.42 -9.20
CA GLY A 257 -10.85 -12.06 -9.49
C GLY A 257 -10.06 -11.68 -8.24
N GLN A 258 -8.84 -11.19 -8.44
CA GLN A 258 -8.00 -10.74 -7.34
C GLN A 258 -8.36 -9.32 -6.93
N TRP A 259 -8.67 -9.16 -5.66
CA TRP A 259 -9.00 -7.87 -5.04
C TRP A 259 -7.82 -7.35 -4.21
N ARG A 260 -7.64 -6.04 -4.23
CA ARG A 260 -6.74 -5.29 -3.36
C ARG A 260 -7.56 -4.30 -2.55
N VAL A 261 -7.40 -4.33 -1.25
CA VAL A 261 -7.86 -3.30 -0.31
C VAL A 261 -6.67 -2.50 0.14
N SER A 262 -6.79 -1.19 0.11
CA SER A 262 -5.72 -0.26 0.46
C SER A 262 -6.21 0.74 1.50
N CYS A 263 -5.34 1.08 2.43
CA CYS A 263 -5.52 2.18 3.38
C CYS A 263 -4.24 3.01 3.41
N ASN A 264 -4.40 4.33 3.47
CA ASN A 264 -3.32 5.27 3.69
C ASN A 264 -3.64 6.09 4.92
N HIS A 265 -2.66 6.25 5.80
CA HIS A 265 -2.77 7.07 7.00
C HIS A 265 -1.59 8.03 7.11
N ARG A 266 -1.89 9.28 7.44
CA ARG A 266 -0.90 10.33 7.63
C ARG A 266 -1.07 10.94 9.02
N ASP A 267 -0.01 10.88 9.84
CA ASP A 267 0.03 11.52 11.14
C ASP A 267 1.06 12.65 11.17
N THR A 268 0.75 13.70 11.90
CA THR A 268 1.59 14.91 12.00
C THR A 268 2.68 14.70 13.04
N VAL A 269 3.92 15.04 12.69
CA VAL A 269 5.04 15.00 13.62
C VAL A 269 5.05 16.26 14.49
N THR A 270 4.90 16.07 15.79
CA THR A 270 4.93 17.17 16.78
C THR A 270 6.00 16.92 17.85
N LYS A 271 6.38 17.98 18.59
CA LYS A 271 7.40 17.89 19.64
C LYS A 271 7.07 16.90 20.75
N ASP A 272 5.79 16.74 21.06
CA ASP A 272 5.30 15.95 22.19
C ASP A 272 4.50 14.73 21.75
N GLY A 273 4.44 14.46 20.42
CA GLY A 273 3.69 13.35 19.83
C GLY A 273 4.44 12.03 19.83
N SER A 274 3.77 11.01 19.31
CA SER A 274 4.32 9.65 19.19
C SER A 274 5.59 9.57 18.32
N PHE A 275 5.76 10.52 17.39
CA PHE A 275 6.89 10.60 16.47
C PHE A 275 7.85 11.75 16.77
N LYS A 276 7.96 12.19 18.03
CA LYS A 276 8.80 13.30 18.46
C LYS A 276 10.25 13.25 18.00
N ASP A 277 10.81 12.05 17.84
CA ASP A 277 12.19 11.84 17.38
C ASP A 277 12.41 12.23 15.91
N LEU A 278 11.32 12.42 15.16
CA LEU A 278 11.29 12.92 13.79
C LEU A 278 11.00 14.41 13.69
N PHE A 279 10.74 15.07 14.83
CA PHE A 279 10.48 16.50 14.85
C PHE A 279 11.67 17.30 14.29
N GLY A 280 11.39 18.25 13.40
CA GLY A 280 12.40 19.01 12.67
C GLY A 280 13.04 18.26 11.50
N LYS A 281 12.80 16.97 11.33
CA LYS A 281 13.31 16.16 10.22
C LYS A 281 12.27 15.95 9.12
N VAL A 282 11.01 15.73 9.51
CA VAL A 282 9.86 15.60 8.59
C VAL A 282 8.62 16.25 9.24
N GLU A 283 7.64 16.60 8.42
CA GLU A 283 6.36 17.14 8.90
C GLU A 283 5.35 16.03 9.21
N TYR A 284 5.44 14.91 8.48
CA TYR A 284 4.47 13.81 8.57
C TYR A 284 5.14 12.44 8.56
N VAL A 285 4.48 11.50 9.21
CA VAL A 285 4.65 10.06 8.98
C VAL A 285 3.49 9.62 8.09
N PHE A 286 3.78 8.98 6.97
CA PHE A 286 2.80 8.48 6.01
C PHE A 286 2.96 6.99 5.84
N ASN A 287 1.93 6.24 6.21
CA ASN A 287 1.89 4.79 6.10
C ASN A 287 0.86 4.36 5.07
N ALA A 288 1.23 3.39 4.24
CA ALA A 288 0.34 2.71 3.34
C ALA A 288 0.21 1.23 3.75
N SER A 289 -0.97 0.67 3.70
CA SER A 289 -1.20 -0.75 3.94
C SER A 289 -2.10 -1.33 2.87
N THR A 290 -1.79 -2.53 2.42
CA THR A 290 -2.61 -3.27 1.46
C THR A 290 -2.84 -4.70 1.90
N ILE A 291 -3.99 -5.24 1.53
CA ILE A 291 -4.31 -6.66 1.62
C ILE A 291 -4.89 -7.13 0.30
N THR A 292 -4.47 -8.29 -0.16
CA THR A 292 -5.02 -8.92 -1.37
C THR A 292 -5.64 -10.27 -1.06
N PHE A 293 -6.69 -10.62 -1.79
CA PHE A 293 -7.38 -11.90 -1.71
C PHE A 293 -8.10 -12.20 -3.03
N ASN A 294 -8.46 -13.47 -3.24
CA ASN A 294 -9.14 -13.94 -4.43
C ASN A 294 -10.63 -14.12 -4.17
N VAL A 295 -11.47 -13.63 -5.09
CA VAL A 295 -12.92 -13.74 -5.06
C VAL A 295 -13.37 -14.71 -6.14
N LYS A 296 -14.21 -15.66 -5.75
CA LYS A 296 -14.82 -16.67 -6.61
C LYS A 296 -16.13 -16.16 -7.22
N GLU A 297 -16.58 -16.77 -8.30
CA GLU A 297 -17.90 -16.56 -8.88
C GLU A 297 -19.04 -17.02 -7.95
#